data_fa2ec2d714ec8d7ff8be9266cd0c5622
#
_entry.id   fa2ec2d714ec8d7ff8be9266cd0c5622
#
_cell.length_a   1.000
_cell.length_b   1.000
_cell.length_c   1.000
_cell.angle_alpha   90.00
_cell.angle_beta   90.00
_cell.angle_gamma   90.00
#
_symmetry.space_group_name_H-M   'P 1'
#
loop_
_entity.id
_entity.type
_entity.pdbx_description
1 polymer ?
#
loop_
_entity_poly.entity_id
_entity_poly.type
_entity_poly.pdbx_seq_one_letter_code
_entity_poly.pdbx_strand_id
1 'polypeptide(L)'
;MVIPMTLMIRTITLAILLGISFAASAITLEGTVIATIHGGDLDAARAQAREAAIRDVALQRDVRVSSEETVLNGRITDSQLTVSSRAQISHVEVVDERRVGNALRVTVRAQVSDRENRCQAGDASGLKKRVAVTGFTLQHPEQARLGGLDDAGQMLPQWLQSGLQAQGNLQVLKASGTQLYPDVMNAPTSQQFNNRLTNVINVSRELGAQFVVAGVIRDISVEDPSAWNTSVLHSIGRGLGATNTERRFIADMMIFDGFSGSPVYQKRFQTRGRWDAGRGQSSGFASAGFLETPYGQAVADLVTQMRNDIQGALACQPFMTRITRVEGTKVTLASGATAGLRPGDTLALYRSYSHFDSLDATPELLEADIEVTLDNVFPEYSSGLIPQYGALENIQRGDIAIIW
;
A
#
# COMPACT_ATOMS: atom_id res chain seq x y z
N MET A 1 7.83 64.86 -37.68
CA MET A 1 7.43 64.24 -36.40
C MET A 1 7.23 62.75 -36.72
N VAL A 2 8.32 61.99 -36.48
CA VAL A 2 8.41 60.55 -36.86
C VAL A 2 8.17 59.74 -35.58
N ILE A 3 7.08 58.97 -35.60
CA ILE A 3 6.74 58.05 -34.49
C ILE A 3 7.44 56.70 -34.77
N PRO A 4 8.24 56.15 -33.84
CA PRO A 4 8.99 54.94 -34.12
C PRO A 4 8.09 53.69 -34.04
N MET A 5 8.21 52.87 -35.07
CA MET A 5 7.54 51.61 -35.38
C MET A 5 8.00 50.42 -34.47
N THR A 6 8.55 50.68 -33.30
CA THR A 6 9.10 49.62 -32.41
C THR A 6 8.18 49.21 -31.26
N LEU A 7 6.95 49.78 -31.16
CA LEU A 7 6.04 49.49 -30.03
C LEU A 7 4.96 48.47 -30.39
N MET A 8 4.83 48.03 -31.62
CA MET A 8 3.75 47.15 -32.08
C MET A 8 4.12 45.65 -32.18
N ILE A 9 5.42 45.33 -31.99
CA ILE A 9 5.88 43.91 -32.08
C ILE A 9 5.96 43.23 -30.70
N ARG A 10 5.84 43.96 -29.59
CA ARG A 10 5.93 43.40 -28.24
C ARG A 10 4.59 42.88 -27.66
N THR A 11 3.47 43.14 -28.29
CA THR A 11 2.13 42.71 -27.83
C THR A 11 1.62 41.43 -28.48
N ILE A 12 2.27 40.93 -29.54
CA ILE A 12 1.82 39.70 -30.26
C ILE A 12 2.53 38.46 -29.74
N THR A 13 3.65 38.57 -29.03
CA THR A 13 4.39 37.41 -28.48
C THR A 13 3.91 36.95 -27.12
N LEU A 14 2.93 37.60 -26.49
CA LEU A 14 2.40 37.23 -25.17
C LEU A 14 1.09 36.46 -25.21
N ALA A 15 0.53 36.21 -26.40
CA ALA A 15 -0.80 35.57 -26.56
C ALA A 15 -0.75 34.10 -27.01
N ILE A 16 0.42 33.48 -27.18
CA ILE A 16 0.55 32.08 -27.68
C ILE A 16 0.97 31.07 -26.59
N LEU A 17 1.09 31.48 -25.34
CA LEU A 17 1.51 30.62 -24.22
C LEU A 17 0.37 30.15 -23.31
N LEU A 18 -0.88 30.21 -23.76
CA LEU A 18 -2.02 29.64 -23.02
C LEU A 18 -2.71 28.59 -23.91
N GLY A 19 -2.46 27.31 -23.65
CA GLY A 19 -3.33 26.28 -24.24
C GLY A 19 -2.70 24.90 -24.48
N ILE A 20 -1.74 24.47 -23.70
CA ILE A 20 -1.45 23.01 -23.67
C ILE A 20 -2.14 22.43 -22.43
N SER A 21 -3.45 22.21 -22.58
CA SER A 21 -4.17 21.32 -21.67
C SER A 21 -3.68 19.90 -21.97
N PHE A 22 -2.86 19.31 -21.09
CA PHE A 22 -2.61 17.88 -21.09
C PHE A 22 -3.93 17.19 -20.74
N ALA A 23 -4.66 16.75 -21.76
CA ALA A 23 -5.78 15.85 -21.57
C ALA A 23 -5.21 14.52 -21.05
N ALA A 24 -5.54 14.14 -19.83
CA ALA A 24 -5.27 12.81 -19.30
C ALA A 24 -5.95 11.81 -20.25
N SER A 25 -5.18 11.00 -20.96
CA SER A 25 -5.69 10.01 -21.92
C SER A 25 -6.27 8.84 -21.14
N ALA A 26 -7.59 8.79 -20.98
CA ALA A 26 -8.27 7.58 -20.52
C ALA A 26 -8.20 6.51 -21.63
N ILE A 27 -7.77 5.30 -21.28
CA ILE A 27 -7.75 4.16 -22.19
C ILE A 27 -8.96 3.29 -21.90
N THR A 28 -9.66 2.86 -22.95
CA THR A 28 -10.77 1.92 -22.82
C THR A 28 -10.27 0.49 -22.90
N LEU A 29 -10.56 -0.31 -21.86
CA LEU A 29 -10.19 -1.72 -21.78
C LEU A 29 -11.43 -2.58 -21.58
N GLU A 30 -11.35 -3.86 -21.98
CA GLU A 30 -12.40 -4.85 -21.78
C GLU A 30 -11.86 -5.99 -20.91
N GLY A 31 -12.68 -6.40 -19.93
CA GLY A 31 -12.42 -7.56 -19.08
C GLY A 31 -13.54 -8.57 -19.22
N THR A 32 -13.21 -9.85 -19.34
CA THR A 32 -14.20 -10.93 -19.47
C THR A 32 -13.97 -11.98 -18.39
N VAL A 33 -15.02 -12.29 -17.64
CA VAL A 33 -14.98 -13.31 -16.56
C VAL A 33 -16.16 -14.25 -16.68
N ILE A 34 -15.97 -15.49 -16.19
CA ILE A 34 -17.00 -16.51 -16.09
C ILE A 34 -17.23 -16.80 -14.60
N ALA A 35 -18.46 -16.60 -14.12
CA ALA A 35 -18.89 -16.96 -12.77
C ALA A 35 -19.83 -18.18 -12.79
N THR A 36 -19.75 -19.02 -11.78
CA THR A 36 -20.67 -20.16 -11.60
C THR A 36 -21.93 -19.70 -10.91
N ILE A 37 -23.10 -20.12 -11.43
CA ILE A 37 -24.39 -19.84 -10.82
C ILE A 37 -24.64 -20.90 -9.73
N HIS A 38 -24.56 -20.48 -8.47
CA HIS A 38 -24.82 -21.33 -7.33
C HIS A 38 -26.30 -21.23 -6.90
N GLY A 39 -26.96 -22.39 -6.68
CA GLY A 39 -28.34 -22.41 -6.21
C GLY A 39 -29.40 -21.79 -7.14
N GLY A 40 -29.00 -21.47 -8.39
CA GLY A 40 -29.90 -20.82 -9.34
C GLY A 40 -29.92 -19.26 -9.22
N ASP A 41 -29.16 -18.70 -8.29
CA ASP A 41 -29.08 -17.25 -8.06
C ASP A 41 -28.26 -16.58 -9.16
N LEU A 42 -28.97 -16.07 -10.17
CA LEU A 42 -28.38 -15.39 -11.32
C LEU A 42 -27.88 -13.98 -10.97
N ASP A 43 -28.54 -13.30 -10.05
CA ASP A 43 -28.19 -11.92 -9.70
C ASP A 43 -26.91 -11.85 -8.88
N ALA A 44 -26.74 -12.79 -7.93
CA ALA A 44 -25.48 -12.94 -7.21
C ALA A 44 -24.31 -13.30 -8.17
N ALA A 45 -24.52 -14.24 -9.10
CA ALA A 45 -23.52 -14.61 -10.10
C ALA A 45 -23.16 -13.42 -11.02
N ARG A 46 -24.14 -12.60 -11.40
CA ARG A 46 -23.93 -11.39 -12.21
C ARG A 46 -23.10 -10.35 -11.46
N ALA A 47 -23.43 -10.08 -10.20
CA ALA A 47 -22.69 -9.14 -9.37
C ALA A 47 -21.22 -9.59 -9.21
N GLN A 48 -21.01 -10.87 -8.90
CA GLN A 48 -19.68 -11.47 -8.77
C GLN A 48 -18.88 -11.41 -10.07
N ALA A 49 -19.49 -11.78 -11.21
CA ALA A 49 -18.84 -11.74 -12.51
C ALA A 49 -18.46 -10.33 -12.91
N ARG A 50 -19.34 -9.35 -12.68
CA ARG A 50 -19.07 -7.94 -12.98
C ARG A 50 -17.89 -7.40 -12.17
N GLU A 51 -17.86 -7.67 -10.89
CA GLU A 51 -16.76 -7.22 -10.01
C GLU A 51 -15.43 -7.86 -10.41
N ALA A 52 -15.43 -9.16 -10.70
CA ALA A 52 -14.24 -9.86 -11.17
C ALA A 52 -13.75 -9.37 -12.53
N ALA A 53 -14.67 -9.02 -13.46
CA ALA A 53 -14.31 -8.45 -14.76
C ALA A 53 -13.71 -7.02 -14.63
N ILE A 54 -14.19 -6.23 -13.68
CA ILE A 54 -13.59 -4.92 -13.36
C ILE A 54 -12.17 -5.09 -12.83
N ARG A 55 -11.92 -6.09 -11.99
CA ARG A 55 -10.56 -6.42 -11.51
C ARG A 55 -9.65 -6.86 -12.66
N ASP A 56 -10.17 -7.68 -13.58
CA ASP A 56 -9.41 -8.10 -14.78
C ASP A 56 -8.98 -6.91 -15.63
N VAL A 57 -9.87 -5.92 -15.84
CA VAL A 57 -9.53 -4.65 -16.50
C VAL A 57 -8.41 -3.91 -15.78
N ALA A 58 -8.47 -3.83 -14.44
CA ALA A 58 -7.43 -3.17 -13.65
C ALA A 58 -6.06 -3.85 -13.82
N LEU A 59 -6.03 -5.19 -13.77
CA LEU A 59 -4.81 -5.99 -13.93
C LEU A 59 -4.21 -5.87 -15.34
N GLN A 60 -5.04 -5.81 -16.39
CA GLN A 60 -4.56 -5.65 -17.76
C GLN A 60 -3.77 -4.36 -17.98
N ARG A 61 -4.15 -3.29 -17.29
CA ARG A 61 -3.44 -2.01 -17.35
C ARG A 61 -2.04 -2.12 -16.78
N ASP A 62 -1.92 -2.69 -15.58
CA ASP A 62 -0.65 -2.83 -14.89
C ASP A 62 0.33 -3.75 -15.65
N VAL A 63 -0.18 -4.84 -16.22
CA VAL A 63 0.63 -5.78 -17.02
C VAL A 63 1.14 -5.14 -18.31
N ARG A 64 0.34 -4.34 -19.01
CA ARG A 64 0.77 -3.68 -20.25
C ARG A 64 1.88 -2.67 -20.02
N VAL A 65 1.79 -1.85 -18.98
CA VAL A 65 2.84 -0.87 -18.64
C VAL A 65 4.15 -1.57 -18.32
N SER A 66 4.12 -2.64 -17.54
CA SER A 66 5.31 -3.43 -17.20
C SER A 66 5.95 -4.08 -18.44
N SER A 67 5.15 -4.57 -19.37
CA SER A 67 5.62 -5.22 -20.59
C SER A 67 6.26 -4.24 -21.58
N GLU A 68 5.75 -3.02 -21.72
CA GLU A 68 6.34 -2.01 -22.59
C GLU A 68 7.70 -1.52 -22.09
N GLU A 69 7.88 -1.28 -20.81
CA GLU A 69 9.18 -0.91 -20.24
C GLU A 69 10.23 -2.02 -20.44
N THR A 70 9.83 -3.27 -20.34
CA THR A 70 10.73 -4.42 -20.52
C THR A 70 11.21 -4.56 -21.97
N VAL A 71 10.36 -4.24 -22.94
CA VAL A 71 10.67 -4.34 -24.39
C VAL A 71 11.56 -3.18 -24.84
N LEU A 72 11.42 -1.97 -24.32
CA LEU A 72 12.21 -0.79 -24.72
C LEU A 72 13.68 -0.88 -24.29
N ASN A 73 13.99 -1.57 -23.21
CA ASN A 73 15.36 -1.66 -22.70
C ASN A 73 16.14 -2.91 -23.13
N GLY A 74 15.55 -3.82 -23.91
CA GLY A 74 16.24 -4.99 -24.49
C GLY A 74 16.89 -5.93 -23.47
N ARG A 75 16.64 -5.76 -22.18
CA ARG A 75 17.05 -6.63 -21.08
C ARG A 75 15.79 -7.07 -20.36
N ILE A 76 15.52 -8.38 -20.38
CA ILE A 76 14.57 -9.02 -19.48
C ILE A 76 15.21 -8.94 -18.08
N THR A 77 15.08 -7.82 -17.42
CA THR A 77 15.39 -7.65 -16.02
C THR A 77 14.06 -7.59 -15.31
N ASP A 78 13.64 -8.75 -14.82
CA ASP A 78 12.63 -8.96 -13.80
C ASP A 78 11.24 -8.32 -14.03
N SER A 79 10.27 -9.20 -14.30
CA SER A 79 8.85 -8.88 -14.29
C SER A 79 8.43 -8.43 -12.88
N GLN A 80 8.42 -7.15 -12.62
CA GLN A 80 7.82 -6.59 -11.41
C GLN A 80 6.30 -6.58 -11.59
N LEU A 81 5.62 -7.54 -11.00
CA LEU A 81 4.17 -7.50 -10.89
C LEU A 81 3.78 -6.49 -9.82
N THR A 82 3.59 -5.26 -10.21
CA THR A 82 3.06 -4.22 -9.32
C THR A 82 1.54 -4.20 -9.46
N VAL A 83 0.85 -4.89 -8.56
CA VAL A 83 -0.60 -4.75 -8.42
C VAL A 83 -0.85 -3.55 -7.51
N SER A 84 -0.76 -2.35 -8.07
CA SER A 84 -1.15 -1.14 -7.37
C SER A 84 -2.50 -0.67 -7.90
N SER A 85 -3.42 -0.32 -7.01
CA SER A 85 -4.71 0.29 -7.35
C SER A 85 -4.57 1.75 -7.86
N ARG A 86 -3.56 2.02 -8.69
CA ARG A 86 -3.32 3.35 -9.28
C ARG A 86 -4.24 3.68 -10.44
N ALA A 87 -4.94 2.68 -10.98
CA ALA A 87 -5.88 2.89 -12.06
C ALA A 87 -7.23 3.34 -11.51
N GLN A 88 -7.68 4.52 -11.91
CA GLN A 88 -9.05 4.93 -11.67
C GLN A 88 -9.92 4.36 -12.78
N ILE A 89 -10.83 3.47 -12.42
CA ILE A 89 -11.80 2.90 -13.35
C ILE A 89 -13.06 3.76 -13.32
N SER A 90 -13.44 4.23 -14.48
CA SER A 90 -14.67 5.04 -14.68
C SER A 90 -15.45 4.50 -15.86
N HIS A 91 -16.72 4.88 -15.99
CA HIS A 91 -17.58 4.46 -17.09
C HIS A 91 -17.57 2.95 -17.35
N VAL A 92 -17.97 2.18 -16.35
CA VAL A 92 -18.08 0.71 -16.44
C VAL A 92 -19.41 0.34 -17.08
N GLU A 93 -19.35 -0.27 -18.27
CA GLU A 93 -20.49 -0.75 -19.03
C GLU A 93 -20.38 -2.28 -19.23
N VAL A 94 -21.48 -3.01 -19.03
CA VAL A 94 -21.57 -4.43 -19.41
C VAL A 94 -21.88 -4.49 -20.91
N VAL A 95 -20.93 -4.98 -21.70
CA VAL A 95 -21.06 -5.03 -23.18
C VAL A 95 -21.53 -6.39 -23.69
N ASP A 96 -21.31 -7.45 -22.95
CA ASP A 96 -21.83 -8.80 -23.26
C ASP A 96 -22.14 -9.57 -21.99
N GLU A 97 -23.30 -10.22 -21.97
CA GLU A 97 -23.69 -11.16 -20.91
C GLU A 97 -24.28 -12.42 -21.55
N ARG A 98 -23.67 -13.58 -21.28
CA ARG A 98 -24.12 -14.84 -21.84
C ARG A 98 -24.12 -15.96 -20.82
N ARG A 99 -25.25 -16.60 -20.67
CA ARG A 99 -25.38 -17.80 -19.85
C ARG A 99 -25.13 -19.06 -20.68
N VAL A 100 -24.26 -19.94 -20.18
CA VAL A 100 -23.98 -21.28 -20.77
C VAL A 100 -24.11 -22.31 -19.65
N GLY A 101 -25.25 -22.99 -19.61
CA GLY A 101 -25.57 -23.95 -18.55
C GLY A 101 -25.62 -23.29 -17.17
N ASN A 102 -24.72 -23.70 -16.29
CA ASN A 102 -24.57 -23.17 -14.93
C ASN A 102 -23.45 -22.11 -14.80
N ALA A 103 -22.99 -21.57 -15.91
CA ALA A 103 -21.97 -20.52 -15.96
C ALA A 103 -22.54 -19.25 -16.58
N LEU A 104 -22.16 -18.10 -16.04
CA LEU A 104 -22.47 -16.77 -16.55
C LEU A 104 -21.18 -16.12 -17.01
N ARG A 105 -21.09 -15.82 -18.29
CA ARG A 105 -19.97 -15.03 -18.86
C ARG A 105 -20.40 -13.57 -18.93
N VAL A 106 -19.60 -12.70 -18.35
CA VAL A 106 -19.81 -11.24 -18.37
C VAL A 106 -18.57 -10.56 -18.94
N THR A 107 -18.78 -9.68 -19.91
CA THR A 107 -17.73 -8.80 -20.43
C THR A 107 -18.08 -7.36 -20.06
N VAL A 108 -17.16 -6.69 -19.40
CA VAL A 108 -17.27 -5.26 -19.09
C VAL A 108 -16.28 -4.47 -19.93
N ARG A 109 -16.70 -3.28 -20.33
CA ARG A 109 -15.87 -2.24 -20.92
C ARG A 109 -15.75 -1.11 -19.92
N ALA A 110 -14.52 -0.66 -19.64
CA ALA A 110 -14.29 0.41 -18.68
C ALA A 110 -13.21 1.37 -19.18
N GLN A 111 -13.34 2.64 -18.82
CA GLN A 111 -12.30 3.63 -19.03
C GLN A 111 -11.33 3.57 -17.86
N VAL A 112 -10.06 3.37 -18.17
CA VAL A 112 -8.96 3.33 -17.21
C VAL A 112 -8.08 4.53 -17.42
N SER A 113 -7.97 5.39 -16.42
CA SER A 113 -7.06 6.53 -16.41
C SER A 113 -5.99 6.30 -15.35
N ASP A 114 -4.76 6.73 -15.65
CA ASP A 114 -3.73 6.81 -14.62
C ASP A 114 -4.17 7.87 -13.63
N ARG A 115 -4.27 7.47 -12.38
CA ARG A 115 -4.39 8.43 -11.30
C ARG A 115 -3.08 9.18 -11.24
N GLU A 116 -2.98 10.33 -11.88
CA GLU A 116 -1.93 11.28 -11.50
C GLU A 116 -2.04 11.46 -9.99
N ASN A 117 -0.91 11.38 -9.28
CA ASN A 117 -0.78 11.50 -7.83
C ASN A 117 -1.21 12.89 -7.29
N ARG A 118 -2.27 13.44 -7.81
CA ARG A 118 -2.95 14.60 -7.26
C ARG A 118 -4.19 14.09 -6.57
N CYS A 119 -4.01 13.70 -5.29
CA CYS A 119 -5.16 13.76 -4.42
C CYS A 119 -5.75 15.15 -4.61
N GLN A 120 -7.01 15.25 -4.99
CA GLN A 120 -7.71 16.50 -4.78
C GLN A 120 -7.46 16.82 -3.31
N ALA A 121 -6.92 18.02 -3.05
CA ALA A 121 -6.60 18.43 -1.69
C ALA A 121 -7.91 18.51 -0.92
N GLY A 122 -8.34 17.39 -0.37
CA GLY A 122 -9.43 17.29 0.58
C GLY A 122 -8.89 17.60 1.98
N ASP A 123 -9.77 17.82 2.91
CA ASP A 123 -9.47 18.15 4.30
C ASP A 123 -8.57 17.11 4.99
N ALA A 124 -8.58 15.86 4.50
CA ALA A 124 -7.72 14.77 4.97
C ALA A 124 -6.25 14.87 4.58
N SER A 125 -5.87 15.76 3.64
CA SER A 125 -4.51 15.81 3.07
C SER A 125 -3.43 16.23 4.07
N GLY A 126 -3.80 17.01 5.08
CA GLY A 126 -2.93 17.47 6.17
C GLY A 126 -2.90 16.53 7.39
N LEU A 127 -3.75 15.50 7.42
CA LEU A 127 -3.89 14.61 8.56
C LEU A 127 -2.96 13.41 8.49
N LYS A 128 -2.28 13.11 9.61
CA LYS A 128 -1.34 12.00 9.72
C LYS A 128 -2.08 10.70 10.01
N LYS A 129 -2.10 9.81 9.04
CA LYS A 129 -2.70 8.48 9.18
C LYS A 129 -1.83 7.61 10.09
N ARG A 130 -2.46 6.80 10.94
CA ARG A 130 -1.78 5.88 11.86
C ARG A 130 -1.43 4.59 11.12
N VAL A 131 -0.14 4.26 11.06
CA VAL A 131 0.37 3.12 10.30
C VAL A 131 1.20 2.21 11.20
N ALA A 132 0.78 0.97 11.37
CA ALA A 132 1.59 -0.05 12.04
C ALA A 132 2.49 -0.74 11.02
N VAL A 133 3.79 -0.84 11.31
CA VAL A 133 4.75 -1.61 10.50
C VAL A 133 5.11 -2.88 11.26
N THR A 134 4.69 -4.02 10.74
CA THR A 134 4.90 -5.35 11.34
C THR A 134 6.23 -5.97 10.90
N GLY A 135 6.60 -7.08 11.52
CA GLY A 135 7.78 -7.85 11.14
C GLY A 135 7.69 -8.40 9.72
N PHE A 136 8.83 -8.46 9.04
CA PHE A 136 8.97 -9.11 7.74
C PHE A 136 9.53 -10.51 7.98
N THR A 137 8.77 -11.53 7.64
CA THR A 137 9.20 -12.91 7.85
C THR A 137 10.20 -13.33 6.77
N LEU A 138 11.30 -13.99 7.16
CA LEU A 138 12.23 -14.59 6.20
C LEU A 138 11.65 -15.92 5.68
N GLN A 139 11.53 -16.06 4.36
CA GLN A 139 11.10 -17.31 3.75
C GLN A 139 12.20 -18.39 3.86
N HIS A 140 13.47 -17.98 3.77
CA HIS A 140 14.65 -18.83 3.80
C HIS A 140 15.64 -18.32 4.84
N PRO A 141 15.42 -18.56 6.16
CA PRO A 141 16.31 -18.06 7.24
C PRO A 141 17.77 -18.53 7.11
N GLU A 142 18.00 -19.69 6.51
CA GLU A 142 19.34 -20.25 6.29
C GLU A 142 20.21 -19.38 5.39
N GLN A 143 19.61 -18.63 4.46
CA GLN A 143 20.33 -17.71 3.57
C GLN A 143 20.90 -16.49 4.31
N ALA A 144 20.30 -16.12 5.43
CA ALA A 144 20.69 -14.96 6.23
C ALA A 144 21.93 -15.23 7.11
N ARG A 145 22.20 -16.50 7.44
CA ARG A 145 23.34 -16.90 8.30
C ARG A 145 24.68 -16.41 7.78
N LEU A 146 24.84 -16.41 6.45
CA LEU A 146 26.02 -15.84 5.84
C LEU A 146 26.01 -14.31 6.00
N GLY A 147 26.97 -13.80 6.77
CA GLY A 147 27.09 -12.37 7.07
C GLY A 147 26.29 -11.92 8.28
N GLY A 148 25.65 -12.85 9.04
CA GLY A 148 24.93 -12.54 10.29
C GLY A 148 23.73 -11.61 10.07
N LEU A 149 22.95 -11.85 9.01
CA LEU A 149 21.76 -11.07 8.66
C LEU A 149 20.45 -11.70 9.15
N ASP A 150 20.55 -12.59 10.16
CA ASP A 150 19.40 -13.32 10.72
C ASP A 150 18.33 -12.38 11.31
N ASP A 151 18.73 -11.18 11.69
CA ASP A 151 17.88 -10.11 12.21
C ASP A 151 17.12 -9.30 11.13
N ALA A 152 17.35 -9.57 9.83
CA ALA A 152 16.78 -8.81 8.74
C ALA A 152 15.25 -8.66 8.83
N GLY A 153 14.57 -9.71 9.32
CA GLY A 153 13.09 -9.70 9.48
C GLY A 153 12.58 -8.69 10.49
N GLN A 154 13.40 -8.30 11.47
CA GLN A 154 13.08 -7.28 12.47
C GLN A 154 13.70 -5.92 12.13
N MET A 155 14.90 -5.92 11.59
CA MET A 155 15.64 -4.69 11.30
C MET A 155 15.08 -3.95 10.08
N LEU A 156 14.65 -4.65 9.03
CA LEU A 156 14.04 -4.02 7.86
C LEU A 156 12.79 -3.18 8.22
N PRO A 157 11.79 -3.71 8.96
CA PRO A 157 10.65 -2.90 9.37
C PRO A 157 11.04 -1.77 10.34
N GLN A 158 12.03 -1.94 11.22
CA GLN A 158 12.51 -0.85 12.08
C GLN A 158 13.16 0.28 11.26
N TRP A 159 13.90 -0.09 10.21
CA TRP A 159 14.51 0.87 9.30
C TRP A 159 13.45 1.64 8.50
N LEU A 160 12.42 0.94 8.00
CA LEU A 160 11.25 1.57 7.37
C LEU A 160 10.55 2.53 8.34
N GLN A 161 10.27 2.10 9.58
CA GLN A 161 9.63 2.91 10.62
C GLN A 161 10.40 4.20 10.88
N SER A 162 11.72 4.09 11.13
CA SER A 162 12.56 5.25 11.43
C SER A 162 12.55 6.28 10.30
N GLY A 163 12.62 5.81 9.05
CA GLY A 163 12.58 6.69 7.88
C GLY A 163 11.21 7.34 7.66
N LEU A 164 10.12 6.60 7.83
CA LEU A 164 8.75 7.15 7.73
C LEU A 164 8.47 8.17 8.83
N GLN A 165 8.94 7.92 10.06
CA GLN A 165 8.82 8.89 11.17
C GLN A 165 9.58 10.18 10.88
N ALA A 166 10.79 10.09 10.32
CA ALA A 166 11.60 11.26 9.98
C ALA A 166 10.94 12.16 8.92
N GLN A 167 10.14 11.59 8.02
CA GLN A 167 9.40 12.33 7.01
C GLN A 167 8.18 13.07 7.57
N GLY A 168 7.63 12.63 8.70
CA GLY A 168 6.63 13.35 9.48
C GLY A 168 5.19 13.34 8.95
N ASN A 169 4.92 12.69 7.81
CA ASN A 169 3.60 12.67 7.15
C ASN A 169 2.66 11.57 7.68
N LEU A 170 3.20 10.64 8.45
CA LEU A 170 2.46 9.51 9.03
C LEU A 170 2.73 9.42 10.53
N GLN A 171 1.76 8.93 11.29
CA GLN A 171 1.96 8.51 12.67
C GLN A 171 2.32 7.03 12.69
N VAL A 172 3.62 6.72 12.77
CA VAL A 172 4.13 5.35 12.63
C VAL A 172 4.15 4.64 13.98
N LEU A 173 3.51 3.47 14.04
CA LEU A 173 3.40 2.62 15.21
C LEU A 173 4.36 1.43 15.09
N LYS A 174 5.04 1.10 16.20
CA LYS A 174 6.00 -0.01 16.26
C LYS A 174 5.28 -1.33 16.46
N ALA A 175 5.36 -2.22 15.48
CA ALA A 175 4.81 -3.57 15.53
C ALA A 175 5.77 -4.62 14.94
N SER A 176 7.07 -4.33 14.87
CA SER A 176 8.09 -5.19 14.24
C SER A 176 8.21 -6.58 14.87
N GLY A 177 7.75 -6.75 16.12
CA GLY A 177 7.66 -8.05 16.79
C GLY A 177 6.42 -8.87 16.41
N THR A 178 5.46 -8.30 15.69
CA THR A 178 4.23 -8.98 15.27
C THR A 178 4.40 -9.52 13.87
N GLN A 179 4.16 -10.81 13.67
CA GLN A 179 4.15 -11.45 12.35
C GLN A 179 2.71 -11.71 11.92
N LEU A 180 2.36 -11.30 10.70
CA LEU A 180 1.00 -11.44 10.17
C LEU A 180 0.77 -12.77 9.44
N TYR A 181 1.80 -13.37 8.87
CA TYR A 181 1.67 -14.56 8.04
C TYR A 181 2.00 -15.82 8.83
N PRO A 182 1.03 -16.71 9.09
CA PRO A 182 1.31 -18.01 9.69
C PRO A 182 2.03 -18.96 8.71
N ASP A 183 1.77 -18.80 7.40
CA ASP A 183 2.42 -19.53 6.32
C ASP A 183 3.12 -18.57 5.35
N VAL A 184 4.44 -18.52 5.43
CA VAL A 184 5.29 -17.62 4.64
C VAL A 184 5.32 -18.02 3.16
N MET A 185 5.22 -19.31 2.86
CA MET A 185 5.27 -19.82 1.47
C MET A 185 4.12 -19.25 0.64
N ASN A 186 2.94 -19.16 1.24
CA ASN A 186 1.73 -18.71 0.58
C ASN A 186 1.39 -17.23 0.86
N ALA A 187 2.16 -16.54 1.69
CA ALA A 187 1.97 -15.11 1.88
C ALA A 187 2.34 -14.35 0.59
N PRO A 188 1.53 -13.42 0.13
CA PRO A 188 0.30 -12.84 0.68
C PRO A 188 -0.99 -13.50 0.20
N THR A 189 -0.95 -14.60 -0.55
CA THR A 189 -2.05 -15.09 -1.38
C THR A 189 -3.02 -16.04 -0.68
N SER A 190 -2.69 -16.57 0.50
CA SER A 190 -3.35 -17.75 1.05
C SER A 190 -4.44 -17.48 2.08
N GLN A 191 -4.88 -16.26 2.27
CA GLN A 191 -5.43 -15.97 3.58
C GLN A 191 -6.94 -16.06 3.69
N GLN A 192 -7.66 -15.64 2.69
CA GLN A 192 -9.11 -15.74 2.58
C GLN A 192 -9.57 -15.41 1.17
N PHE A 193 -10.83 -15.69 0.87
CA PHE A 193 -11.50 -15.17 -0.30
C PHE A 193 -11.26 -13.64 -0.38
N ASN A 194 -10.73 -13.14 -1.49
CA ASN A 194 -10.33 -11.74 -1.71
C ASN A 194 -9.02 -11.27 -1.03
N ASN A 195 -8.10 -12.15 -0.65
CA ASN A 195 -6.80 -11.82 -0.05
C ASN A 195 -6.87 -10.99 1.25
N ARG A 196 -7.96 -11.10 1.99
CA ARG A 196 -8.15 -10.42 3.27
C ARG A 196 -7.43 -11.14 4.40
N LEU A 197 -6.90 -10.39 5.35
CA LEU A 197 -6.23 -10.91 6.55
C LEU A 197 -6.99 -10.50 7.81
N THR A 198 -7.63 -11.45 8.48
CA THR A 198 -8.36 -11.19 9.74
C THR A 198 -7.45 -10.79 10.89
N ASN A 199 -6.22 -11.30 10.95
CA ASN A 199 -5.24 -10.90 11.96
C ASN A 199 -4.79 -9.44 11.80
N VAL A 200 -4.84 -8.86 10.60
CA VAL A 200 -4.64 -7.42 10.37
C VAL A 200 -5.64 -6.59 11.16
N ILE A 201 -6.91 -6.99 11.12
CA ILE A 201 -8.00 -6.28 11.84
C ILE A 201 -7.72 -6.29 13.35
N ASN A 202 -7.23 -7.41 13.90
CA ASN A 202 -6.88 -7.51 15.31
C ASN A 202 -5.71 -6.60 15.65
N VAL A 203 -4.60 -6.66 14.89
CA VAL A 203 -3.43 -5.77 15.08
C VAL A 203 -3.83 -4.30 14.97
N SER A 204 -4.63 -3.96 13.97
CA SER A 204 -5.15 -2.61 13.79
C SER A 204 -5.97 -2.14 15.00
N ARG A 205 -6.83 -3.01 15.54
CA ARG A 205 -7.66 -2.68 16.70
C ARG A 205 -6.85 -2.49 17.96
N GLU A 206 -5.88 -3.38 18.22
CA GLU A 206 -5.01 -3.33 19.40
C GLU A 206 -4.11 -2.09 19.40
N LEU A 207 -3.54 -1.73 18.25
CA LEU A 207 -2.63 -0.60 18.11
C LEU A 207 -3.36 0.71 17.77
N GLY A 208 -4.63 0.66 17.43
CA GLY A 208 -5.38 1.81 16.90
C GLY A 208 -4.81 2.28 15.55
N ALA A 209 -4.26 1.37 14.75
CA ALA A 209 -3.71 1.70 13.44
C ALA A 209 -4.84 1.79 12.41
N GLN A 210 -4.71 2.70 11.44
CA GLN A 210 -5.58 2.76 10.28
C GLN A 210 -5.08 1.82 9.18
N PHE A 211 -3.76 1.75 8.98
CA PHE A 211 -3.14 0.86 8.01
C PHE A 211 -2.09 -0.03 8.68
N VAL A 212 -1.89 -1.20 8.08
CA VAL A 212 -0.87 -2.17 8.53
C VAL A 212 0.03 -2.50 7.34
N VAL A 213 1.32 -2.21 7.49
CA VAL A 213 2.37 -2.59 6.55
C VAL A 213 2.96 -3.90 7.01
N ALA A 214 3.00 -4.87 6.11
CA ALA A 214 3.58 -6.19 6.35
C ALA A 214 4.42 -6.64 5.15
N GLY A 215 5.27 -7.64 5.34
CA GLY A 215 6.05 -8.16 4.23
C GLY A 215 6.72 -9.50 4.51
N VAL A 216 7.31 -10.01 3.44
CA VAL A 216 8.11 -11.25 3.46
C VAL A 216 9.41 -11.00 2.71
N ILE A 217 10.52 -11.33 3.33
CA ILE A 217 11.82 -11.38 2.66
C ILE A 217 11.90 -12.73 1.97
N ARG A 218 11.79 -12.72 0.63
CA ARG A 218 11.73 -13.92 -0.22
C ARG A 218 13.10 -14.50 -0.50
N ASP A 219 14.10 -13.64 -0.68
CA ASP A 219 15.46 -14.06 -1.01
C ASP A 219 16.47 -13.08 -0.39
N ILE A 220 17.48 -13.61 0.26
CA ILE A 220 18.62 -12.87 0.80
C ILE A 220 19.93 -13.68 0.54
N SER A 221 19.92 -14.51 -0.48
CA SER A 221 20.99 -15.44 -0.82
C SER A 221 22.16 -14.78 -1.54
N VAL A 222 23.31 -15.43 -1.44
CA VAL A 222 24.47 -15.16 -2.30
C VAL A 222 24.35 -15.96 -3.59
N GLU A 223 24.82 -15.40 -4.70
CA GLU A 223 24.77 -16.05 -6.02
C GLU A 223 25.61 -17.34 -6.05
N ASP A 224 26.81 -17.29 -5.47
CA ASP A 224 27.72 -18.43 -5.40
C ASP A 224 28.07 -18.75 -3.94
N PRO A 225 27.36 -19.70 -3.30
CA PRO A 225 27.67 -20.12 -1.94
C PRO A 225 29.09 -20.69 -1.79
N SER A 226 29.69 -21.26 -2.86
CA SER A 226 31.03 -21.81 -2.82
C SER A 226 32.11 -20.75 -2.66
N ALA A 227 31.85 -19.53 -3.13
CA ALA A 227 32.71 -18.37 -2.95
C ALA A 227 33.00 -18.07 -1.46
N TRP A 228 32.15 -18.54 -0.55
CA TRP A 228 32.22 -18.30 0.91
C TRP A 228 32.78 -19.48 1.68
N ASN A 229 33.27 -20.51 0.98
CA ASN A 229 33.88 -21.68 1.62
C ASN A 229 35.15 -21.29 2.44
N THR A 230 35.41 -22.04 3.50
CA THR A 230 36.50 -21.74 4.44
C THR A 230 37.90 -22.08 3.90
N SER A 231 38.00 -22.68 2.73
CA SER A 231 39.26 -23.04 2.08
C SER A 231 40.12 -21.80 1.75
N VAL A 232 41.41 -21.91 1.98
CA VAL A 232 42.40 -20.85 1.66
C VAL A 232 42.40 -20.49 0.17
N LEU A 233 42.19 -21.49 -0.72
CA LEU A 233 42.10 -21.28 -2.17
C LEU A 233 40.91 -20.40 -2.56
N HIS A 234 39.75 -20.60 -1.94
CA HIS A 234 38.57 -19.73 -2.17
C HIS A 234 38.76 -18.31 -1.64
N SER A 235 39.55 -18.12 -0.57
CA SER A 235 39.86 -16.79 -0.05
C SER A 235 40.76 -16.00 -1.00
N ILE A 236 41.73 -16.68 -1.63
CA ILE A 236 42.60 -16.09 -2.66
C ILE A 236 41.78 -15.75 -3.93
N GLY A 237 40.90 -16.66 -4.36
CA GLY A 237 40.02 -16.42 -5.51
C GLY A 237 39.11 -15.20 -5.34
N ARG A 238 38.58 -14.95 -4.13
CA ARG A 238 37.82 -13.74 -3.82
C ARG A 238 38.67 -12.48 -3.90
N GLY A 239 39.89 -12.52 -3.35
CA GLY A 239 40.83 -11.39 -3.40
C GLY A 239 41.25 -11.01 -4.82
N LEU A 240 41.24 -11.97 -5.74
CA LEU A 240 41.57 -11.80 -7.16
C LEU A 240 40.33 -11.48 -8.04
N GLY A 241 39.13 -11.38 -7.45
CA GLY A 241 37.88 -11.14 -8.21
C GLY A 241 37.43 -12.33 -9.07
N ALA A 242 37.97 -13.55 -8.85
CA ALA A 242 37.68 -14.74 -9.63
C ALA A 242 36.36 -15.46 -9.19
N THR A 243 35.69 -14.97 -8.13
CA THR A 243 34.47 -15.58 -7.60
C THR A 243 33.32 -14.57 -7.59
N ASN A 244 32.11 -15.04 -7.89
CA ASN A 244 30.92 -14.20 -7.83
C ASN A 244 30.51 -13.99 -6.37
N THR A 245 30.66 -12.74 -5.85
CA THR A 245 30.26 -12.37 -4.51
C THR A 245 28.95 -11.56 -4.48
N GLU A 246 28.19 -11.58 -5.57
CA GLU A 246 26.89 -10.92 -5.60
C GLU A 246 25.90 -11.59 -4.64
N ARG A 247 25.09 -10.76 -4.02
CA ARG A 247 24.01 -11.12 -3.12
C ARG A 247 22.72 -10.50 -3.59
N ARG A 248 21.65 -11.27 -3.57
CA ARG A 248 20.30 -10.82 -3.93
C ARG A 248 19.52 -10.40 -2.70
N PHE A 249 18.59 -9.47 -2.90
CA PHE A 249 17.57 -9.12 -1.92
C PHE A 249 16.23 -9.00 -2.62
N ILE A 250 15.26 -9.81 -2.19
CA ILE A 250 13.88 -9.78 -2.72
C ILE A 250 12.92 -9.73 -1.52
N ALA A 251 12.04 -8.73 -1.50
CA ALA A 251 11.03 -8.59 -0.47
C ALA A 251 9.68 -8.24 -1.09
N ASP A 252 8.63 -8.93 -0.63
CA ASP A 252 7.26 -8.54 -0.90
C ASP A 252 6.78 -7.63 0.22
N MET A 253 6.18 -6.50 -0.12
CA MET A 253 5.58 -5.56 0.81
C MET A 253 4.11 -5.36 0.48
N MET A 254 3.28 -5.35 1.50
CA MET A 254 1.84 -5.12 1.40
C MET A 254 1.40 -4.11 2.43
N ILE A 255 0.38 -3.33 2.05
CA ILE A 255 -0.31 -2.41 2.94
C ILE A 255 -1.77 -2.87 2.98
N PHE A 256 -2.27 -3.07 4.18
CA PHE A 256 -3.66 -3.45 4.42
C PHE A 256 -4.42 -2.32 5.08
N ASP A 257 -5.68 -2.18 4.70
CA ASP A 257 -6.64 -1.41 5.49
C ASP A 257 -6.92 -2.14 6.81
N GLY A 258 -6.72 -1.46 7.91
CA GLY A 258 -6.84 -2.05 9.25
C GLY A 258 -8.28 -2.27 9.71
N PHE A 259 -9.27 -1.70 9.03
CA PHE A 259 -10.68 -1.90 9.35
C PHE A 259 -11.25 -3.10 8.61
N SER A 260 -10.98 -3.21 7.33
CA SER A 260 -11.50 -4.27 6.48
C SER A 260 -10.56 -5.47 6.34
N GLY A 261 -9.27 -5.32 6.66
CA GLY A 261 -8.24 -6.32 6.39
C GLY A 261 -7.91 -6.47 4.90
N SER A 262 -8.46 -5.63 4.04
CA SER A 262 -8.25 -5.69 2.58
C SER A 262 -6.91 -5.11 2.18
N PRO A 263 -6.21 -5.69 1.20
CA PRO A 263 -4.98 -5.12 0.67
C PRO A 263 -5.30 -3.84 -0.12
N VAL A 264 -4.59 -2.75 0.20
CA VAL A 264 -4.64 -1.46 -0.52
C VAL A 264 -3.43 -1.23 -1.40
N TYR A 265 -2.34 -1.97 -1.15
CA TYR A 265 -1.12 -1.91 -1.94
C TYR A 265 -0.33 -3.21 -1.80
N GLN A 266 0.31 -3.65 -2.89
CA GLN A 266 1.22 -4.80 -2.89
C GLN A 266 2.29 -4.58 -3.96
N LYS A 267 3.57 -4.85 -3.60
CA LYS A 267 4.68 -4.79 -4.56
C LYS A 267 5.83 -5.68 -4.12
N ARG A 268 6.49 -6.30 -5.11
CA ARG A 268 7.78 -6.95 -4.95
C ARG A 268 8.91 -5.96 -5.21
N PHE A 269 9.84 -5.90 -4.29
CA PHE A 269 11.06 -5.11 -4.36
C PHE A 269 12.24 -6.04 -4.48
N GLN A 270 13.17 -5.71 -5.38
CA GLN A 270 14.35 -6.54 -5.60
C GLN A 270 15.56 -5.68 -5.94
N THR A 271 16.71 -6.12 -5.44
CA THR A 271 17.99 -5.54 -5.76
C THR A 271 19.10 -6.57 -5.60
N ARG A 272 20.30 -6.23 -6.03
CA ARG A 272 21.50 -7.02 -5.85
C ARG A 272 22.72 -6.13 -5.72
N GLY A 273 23.76 -6.66 -5.09
CA GLY A 273 25.02 -5.96 -4.96
C GLY A 273 26.10 -6.89 -4.46
N ARG A 274 27.37 -6.49 -4.57
CA ARG A 274 28.48 -7.26 -4.06
C ARG A 274 28.47 -7.29 -2.53
N TRP A 275 28.61 -8.48 -2.00
CA TRP A 275 28.81 -8.71 -0.57
C TRP A 275 30.30 -8.89 -0.31
N ASP A 276 30.96 -7.85 0.13
CA ASP A 276 32.42 -7.82 0.41
C ASP A 276 32.73 -7.61 1.89
N ALA A 277 31.75 -7.84 2.78
CA ALA A 277 31.98 -7.82 4.21
C ALA A 277 33.04 -8.84 4.63
N GLY A 278 34.00 -8.40 5.45
CA GLY A 278 35.09 -9.23 5.92
C GLY A 278 34.62 -10.43 6.73
N ARG A 279 35.39 -11.51 6.71
CA ARG A 279 35.13 -12.69 7.56
C ARG A 279 35.12 -12.31 9.04
N GLY A 280 34.10 -12.76 9.75
CA GLY A 280 33.95 -12.49 11.18
C GLY A 280 33.39 -11.13 11.54
N GLN A 281 33.16 -10.25 10.58
CA GLN A 281 32.33 -9.07 10.76
C GLN A 281 30.86 -9.49 10.63
N SER A 282 30.30 -9.99 11.72
CA SER A 282 28.85 -10.06 11.89
C SER A 282 28.37 -8.63 11.96
N SER A 283 28.00 -8.09 10.82
CA SER A 283 27.60 -6.68 10.75
C SER A 283 26.15 -6.46 11.16
N GLY A 284 25.32 -7.50 11.12
CA GLY A 284 23.85 -7.37 11.26
C GLY A 284 23.21 -6.60 10.10
N PHE A 285 21.94 -6.81 9.87
CA PHE A 285 21.20 -6.08 8.84
C PHE A 285 21.06 -4.61 9.24
N ALA A 286 21.23 -3.70 8.26
CA ALA A 286 21.18 -2.24 8.46
C ALA A 286 22.24 -1.64 9.41
N SER A 287 23.24 -2.42 9.84
CA SER A 287 24.38 -1.90 10.63
C SER A 287 25.29 -1.01 9.78
N ALA A 288 26.19 -0.26 10.43
CA ALA A 288 27.18 0.56 9.72
C ALA A 288 28.01 -0.27 8.74
N GLY A 289 28.52 -1.42 9.18
CA GLY A 289 29.31 -2.32 8.33
C GLY A 289 28.50 -2.94 7.18
N PHE A 290 27.20 -3.16 7.36
CA PHE A 290 26.31 -3.56 6.27
C PHE A 290 26.19 -2.45 5.22
N LEU A 291 26.00 -1.20 5.66
CA LEU A 291 25.84 -0.04 4.78
C LEU A 291 27.13 0.37 4.05
N GLU A 292 28.30 -0.05 4.54
CA GLU A 292 29.56 0.16 3.83
C GLU A 292 29.72 -0.76 2.62
N THR A 293 28.97 -1.86 2.54
CA THR A 293 29.01 -2.77 1.40
C THR A 293 28.18 -2.26 0.22
N PRO A 294 28.58 -2.54 -1.05
CA PRO A 294 27.74 -2.21 -2.22
C PRO A 294 26.34 -2.87 -2.15
N TYR A 295 26.24 -4.06 -1.57
CA TYR A 295 24.95 -4.72 -1.32
C TYR A 295 24.08 -3.92 -0.32
N GLY A 296 24.67 -3.49 0.78
CA GLY A 296 23.95 -2.72 1.80
C GLY A 296 23.46 -1.36 1.24
N GLN A 297 24.25 -0.72 0.40
CA GLN A 297 23.85 0.52 -0.29
C GLN A 297 22.67 0.27 -1.25
N ALA A 298 22.73 -0.79 -2.05
CA ALA A 298 21.64 -1.16 -2.94
C ALA A 298 20.33 -1.48 -2.17
N VAL A 299 20.44 -2.12 -1.00
CA VAL A 299 19.30 -2.35 -0.11
C VAL A 299 18.79 -1.03 0.50
N ALA A 300 19.67 -0.10 0.85
CA ALA A 300 19.28 1.22 1.37
C ALA A 300 18.46 2.03 0.36
N ASP A 301 18.85 1.99 -0.89
CA ASP A 301 18.11 2.62 -2.00
C ASP A 301 16.73 1.96 -2.14
N LEU A 302 16.66 0.64 -2.06
CA LEU A 302 15.41 -0.10 -2.12
C LEU A 302 14.48 0.25 -0.95
N VAL A 303 15.00 0.35 0.28
CA VAL A 303 14.25 0.78 1.46
C VAL A 303 13.71 2.19 1.29
N THR A 304 14.46 3.06 0.62
CA THR A 304 13.99 4.41 0.28
C THR A 304 12.82 4.36 -0.71
N GLN A 305 12.88 3.51 -1.72
CA GLN A 305 11.75 3.27 -2.64
C GLN A 305 10.53 2.72 -1.89
N MET A 306 10.73 1.72 -1.00
CA MET A 306 9.63 1.18 -0.18
C MET A 306 8.93 2.27 0.64
N ARG A 307 9.69 3.18 1.26
CA ARG A 307 9.12 4.32 2.01
C ARG A 307 8.31 5.26 1.14
N ASN A 308 8.83 5.61 -0.03
CA ASN A 308 8.15 6.49 -0.98
C ASN A 308 6.84 5.84 -1.49
N ASP A 309 6.85 4.53 -1.73
CA ASP A 309 5.68 3.79 -2.16
C ASP A 309 4.62 3.70 -1.05
N ILE A 310 5.02 3.51 0.22
CA ILE A 310 4.09 3.58 1.36
C ILE A 310 3.42 4.95 1.43
N GLN A 311 4.19 6.01 1.34
CA GLN A 311 3.63 7.37 1.37
C GLN A 311 2.70 7.64 0.19
N GLY A 312 3.14 7.28 -1.03
CA GLY A 312 2.32 7.46 -2.23
C GLY A 312 1.01 6.67 -2.19
N ALA A 313 1.05 5.43 -1.68
CA ALA A 313 -0.15 4.60 -1.54
C ALA A 313 -1.14 5.16 -0.51
N LEU A 314 -0.63 5.77 0.55
CA LEU A 314 -1.46 6.28 1.64
C LEU A 314 -1.85 7.76 1.50
N ALA A 315 -1.20 8.51 0.62
CA ALA A 315 -1.45 9.94 0.45
C ALA A 315 -2.93 10.25 0.18
N CYS A 316 -3.56 9.47 -0.70
CA CYS A 316 -4.95 9.66 -1.15
C CYS A 316 -5.99 8.84 -0.36
N GLN A 317 -5.59 8.18 0.71
CA GLN A 317 -6.54 7.47 1.55
C GLN A 317 -7.25 8.46 2.49
N PRO A 318 -8.52 8.24 2.85
CA PRO A 318 -9.19 9.08 3.83
C PRO A 318 -8.49 8.99 5.19
N PHE A 319 -8.69 9.99 6.03
CA PHE A 319 -8.32 9.89 7.44
C PHE A 319 -9.44 9.21 8.21
N MET A 320 -9.13 8.16 8.96
CA MET A 320 -10.11 7.39 9.72
C MET A 320 -9.65 7.20 11.15
N THR A 321 -10.58 7.33 12.10
CA THR A 321 -10.31 7.11 13.52
C THR A 321 -11.49 6.41 14.19
N ARG A 322 -11.21 5.68 15.29
CA ARG A 322 -12.25 4.95 16.03
C ARG A 322 -12.91 5.81 17.09
N ILE A 323 -14.18 5.59 17.28
CA ILE A 323 -14.93 6.10 18.43
C ILE A 323 -14.58 5.25 19.65
N THR A 324 -14.04 5.89 20.67
CA THR A 324 -13.65 5.23 21.94
C THR A 324 -14.72 5.31 23.00
N ARG A 325 -15.57 6.36 22.95
CA ARG A 325 -16.60 6.61 23.96
C ARG A 325 -17.75 7.44 23.37
N VAL A 326 -18.95 7.13 23.79
CA VAL A 326 -20.17 7.91 23.48
C VAL A 326 -20.92 8.17 24.78
N GLU A 327 -21.25 9.44 25.07
CA GLU A 327 -22.00 9.88 26.24
C GLU A 327 -23.06 10.90 25.80
N GLY A 328 -24.28 10.43 25.59
CA GLY A 328 -25.35 11.25 25.01
C GLY A 328 -24.97 11.76 23.62
N THR A 329 -24.83 13.08 23.49
CA THR A 329 -24.38 13.71 22.24
C THR A 329 -22.86 13.90 22.14
N LYS A 330 -22.12 13.57 23.19
CA LYS A 330 -20.66 13.70 23.20
C LYS A 330 -19.98 12.43 22.72
N VAL A 331 -19.12 12.59 21.73
CA VAL A 331 -18.33 11.49 21.13
C VAL A 331 -16.83 11.75 21.37
N THR A 332 -16.09 10.71 21.75
CA THR A 332 -14.62 10.76 21.91
C THR A 332 -13.95 9.88 20.87
N LEU A 333 -12.96 10.43 20.17
CA LEU A 333 -12.21 9.79 19.09
C LEU A 333 -10.81 9.37 19.55
N ALA A 334 -10.26 8.32 18.97
CA ALA A 334 -8.92 7.78 19.26
C ALA A 334 -7.77 8.58 18.61
N SER A 335 -8.02 9.74 18.08
CA SER A 335 -7.03 10.61 17.43
C SER A 335 -7.19 12.05 17.89
N GLY A 336 -6.09 12.79 17.92
CA GLY A 336 -6.07 14.17 18.40
C GLY A 336 -5.07 15.05 17.61
N ALA A 337 -4.49 16.03 18.28
CA ALA A 337 -3.59 17.01 17.68
C ALA A 337 -2.33 16.40 17.03
N THR A 338 -1.83 15.26 17.54
CA THR A 338 -0.68 14.56 16.92
C THR A 338 -1.00 14.03 15.53
N ALA A 339 -2.26 13.71 15.26
CA ALA A 339 -2.77 13.37 13.94
C ALA A 339 -3.04 14.59 13.06
N GLY A 340 -2.98 15.80 13.60
CA GLY A 340 -3.26 17.06 12.89
C GLY A 340 -4.68 17.59 13.08
N LEU A 341 -5.54 16.92 13.86
CA LEU A 341 -6.91 17.36 14.14
C LEU A 341 -6.91 18.68 14.94
N ARG A 342 -7.91 19.50 14.68
CA ARG A 342 -8.11 20.83 15.30
C ARG A 342 -9.53 21.00 15.81
N PRO A 343 -9.77 21.85 16.81
CA PRO A 343 -11.13 22.27 17.16
C PRO A 343 -11.83 22.88 15.94
N GLY A 344 -13.06 22.47 15.70
CA GLY A 344 -13.86 22.86 14.54
C GLY A 344 -13.82 21.89 13.38
N ASP A 345 -12.89 20.92 13.36
CA ASP A 345 -12.89 19.87 12.32
C ASP A 345 -14.16 19.03 12.43
N THR A 346 -14.69 18.62 11.28
CA THR A 346 -15.91 17.82 11.16
C THR A 346 -15.58 16.46 10.56
N LEU A 347 -16.08 15.40 11.19
CA LEU A 347 -15.89 14.02 10.73
C LEU A 347 -17.24 13.35 10.52
N ALA A 348 -17.43 12.72 9.35
CA ALA A 348 -18.58 11.87 9.07
C ALA A 348 -18.51 10.57 9.91
N LEU A 349 -19.63 10.14 10.48
CA LEU A 349 -19.69 8.96 11.32
C LEU A 349 -20.20 7.75 10.54
N TYR A 350 -19.54 6.61 10.75
CA TYR A 350 -19.85 5.33 10.14
C TYR A 350 -20.02 4.26 11.22
N ARG A 351 -21.11 3.54 11.16
CA ARG A 351 -21.37 2.40 12.04
C ARG A 351 -20.63 1.17 11.52
N SER A 352 -19.98 0.47 12.42
CA SER A 352 -19.26 -0.76 12.11
C SER A 352 -20.12 -1.99 12.45
N TYR A 353 -20.55 -2.74 11.45
CA TYR A 353 -21.31 -3.97 11.61
C TYR A 353 -20.41 -5.18 11.37
N SER A 354 -20.48 -6.15 12.27
CA SER A 354 -19.88 -7.47 12.08
C SER A 354 -21.00 -8.49 11.97
N HIS A 355 -21.13 -9.12 10.81
CA HIS A 355 -22.04 -10.22 10.61
C HIS A 355 -21.41 -11.52 11.13
N PHE A 356 -21.92 -12.05 12.21
CA PHE A 356 -21.43 -13.32 12.81
C PHE A 356 -21.77 -14.56 11.99
N ASP A 357 -22.71 -14.46 11.06
CA ASP A 357 -23.22 -15.58 10.26
C ASP A 357 -22.46 -15.76 8.93
N SER A 358 -21.60 -14.81 8.55
CA SER A 358 -20.76 -14.92 7.36
C SER A 358 -19.42 -15.53 7.72
N LEU A 359 -18.94 -16.46 6.87
CA LEU A 359 -17.57 -16.96 6.92
C LEU A 359 -16.53 -15.83 6.78
N ASP A 360 -16.98 -14.65 6.32
CA ASP A 360 -16.23 -13.41 6.21
C ASP A 360 -16.59 -12.47 7.37
N ALA A 361 -15.85 -12.55 8.46
CA ALA A 361 -16.02 -11.67 9.63
C ALA A 361 -15.48 -10.24 9.39
N THR A 362 -15.60 -9.71 8.18
CA THR A 362 -15.20 -8.34 7.86
C THR A 362 -16.29 -7.37 8.28
N PRO A 363 -15.95 -6.32 9.06
CA PRO A 363 -16.93 -5.30 9.40
C PRO A 363 -17.33 -4.51 8.15
N GLU A 364 -18.63 -4.32 7.97
CA GLU A 364 -19.18 -3.36 7.03
C GLU A 364 -19.27 -1.99 7.68
N LEU A 365 -18.98 -0.94 6.92
CA LEU A 365 -19.16 0.45 7.34
C LEU A 365 -20.42 0.99 6.68
N LEU A 366 -21.40 1.36 7.50
CA LEU A 366 -22.62 2.03 7.07
C LEU A 366 -22.54 3.50 7.48
N GLU A 367 -22.69 4.40 6.53
CA GLU A 367 -22.78 5.81 6.79
C GLU A 367 -24.01 6.11 7.68
N ALA A 368 -23.79 6.90 8.72
CA ALA A 368 -24.83 7.20 9.69
C ALA A 368 -25.56 8.52 9.38
N ASP A 369 -25.21 9.21 8.26
CA ASP A 369 -25.69 10.53 7.89
C ASP A 369 -25.55 11.57 9.02
N ILE A 370 -24.52 11.40 9.85
CA ILE A 370 -24.22 12.26 11.00
C ILE A 370 -22.75 12.64 10.96
N GLU A 371 -22.50 13.89 11.36
CA GLU A 371 -21.15 14.42 11.55
C GLU A 371 -20.91 14.77 13.01
N VAL A 372 -19.67 14.56 13.46
CA VAL A 372 -19.18 15.08 14.74
C VAL A 372 -18.31 16.29 14.48
N THR A 373 -18.63 17.41 15.14
CA THR A 373 -17.76 18.60 15.15
C THR A 373 -16.92 18.58 16.42
N LEU A 374 -15.59 18.67 16.27
CA LEU A 374 -14.65 18.62 17.38
C LEU A 374 -14.69 19.94 18.18
N ASP A 375 -14.90 19.84 19.49
CA ASP A 375 -14.85 20.95 20.44
C ASP A 375 -13.53 20.96 21.22
N ASN A 376 -13.02 19.80 21.63
CA ASN A 376 -11.78 19.67 22.37
C ASN A 376 -10.83 18.67 21.68
N VAL A 377 -9.59 19.13 21.45
CA VAL A 377 -8.56 18.31 20.83
C VAL A 377 -7.34 18.26 21.75
N PHE A 378 -7.04 17.04 22.21
CA PHE A 378 -5.87 16.71 23.03
C PHE A 378 -4.81 16.04 22.15
N PRO A 379 -3.58 15.82 22.64
CA PRO A 379 -2.54 15.21 21.80
C PRO A 379 -2.95 13.90 21.13
N GLU A 380 -3.51 12.93 21.88
CA GLU A 380 -3.79 11.58 21.38
C GLU A 380 -5.28 11.27 21.18
N TYR A 381 -6.18 12.13 21.62
CA TYR A 381 -7.62 11.96 21.47
C TYR A 381 -8.31 13.30 21.28
N SER A 382 -9.54 13.25 20.78
CA SER A 382 -10.40 14.43 20.66
C SER A 382 -11.81 14.09 21.06
N SER A 383 -12.59 15.12 21.37
CA SER A 383 -14.02 14.98 21.60
C SER A 383 -14.79 16.05 20.85
N GLY A 384 -16.02 15.72 20.50
CA GLY A 384 -16.93 16.61 19.80
C GLY A 384 -18.37 16.27 20.08
N LEU A 385 -19.25 17.08 19.51
CA LEU A 385 -20.70 16.96 19.69
C LEU A 385 -21.34 16.49 18.39
N ILE A 386 -22.29 15.58 18.50
CA ILE A 386 -23.21 15.20 17.42
C ILE A 386 -24.55 15.92 17.63
N PRO A 387 -25.33 16.16 16.55
CA PRO A 387 -26.68 16.71 16.69
C PRO A 387 -27.58 15.85 17.59
N GLN A 388 -28.57 16.47 18.26
CA GLN A 388 -29.45 15.75 19.19
C GLN A 388 -30.19 14.57 18.55
N TYR A 389 -30.57 14.66 17.26
CA TYR A 389 -31.17 13.55 16.51
C TYR A 389 -30.18 12.41 16.25
N GLY A 390 -28.88 12.69 16.25
CA GLY A 390 -27.84 11.69 16.08
C GLY A 390 -27.76 10.66 17.21
N ALA A 391 -28.30 10.99 18.41
CA ALA A 391 -28.43 10.03 19.49
C ALA A 391 -29.37 8.85 19.13
N LEU A 392 -30.25 9.03 18.14
CA LEU A 392 -31.16 8.01 17.63
C LEU A 392 -30.47 7.01 16.69
N GLU A 393 -29.36 7.40 16.08
CA GLU A 393 -28.62 6.58 15.09
C GLU A 393 -27.72 5.52 15.73
N ASN A 394 -27.78 5.39 17.06
CA ASN A 394 -27.11 4.33 17.80
C ASN A 394 -25.61 4.24 17.52
N ILE A 395 -24.92 5.38 17.49
CA ILE A 395 -23.45 5.43 17.40
C ILE A 395 -22.85 4.83 18.67
N GLN A 396 -21.87 3.95 18.48
CA GLN A 396 -21.30 3.13 19.55
C GLN A 396 -19.76 3.23 19.58
N ARG A 397 -19.21 2.76 20.71
CA ARG A 397 -17.78 2.51 20.81
C ARG A 397 -17.36 1.46 19.76
N GLY A 398 -16.31 1.75 19.00
CA GLY A 398 -15.81 0.91 17.91
C GLY A 398 -16.23 1.38 16.52
N ASP A 399 -17.24 2.22 16.43
CA ASP A 399 -17.62 2.90 15.19
C ASP A 399 -16.50 3.83 14.70
N ILE A 400 -16.60 4.29 13.47
CA ILE A 400 -15.53 4.98 12.75
C ILE A 400 -15.96 6.42 12.44
N ALA A 401 -15.03 7.36 12.59
CA ALA A 401 -15.16 8.73 12.12
C ALA A 401 -14.17 8.97 10.97
N ILE A 402 -14.61 9.59 9.87
CA ILE A 402 -13.86 9.74 8.62
C ILE A 402 -13.82 11.22 8.19
N ILE A 403 -12.64 11.66 7.71
CA ILE A 403 -12.45 12.86 6.88
C ILE A 403 -11.95 12.39 5.52
N TRP A 404 -12.64 12.78 4.45
CA TRP A 404 -12.34 12.42 3.07
C TRP A 404 -11.31 13.34 2.42
#